data_708440e18cfe452b6b333f3322b97eb5
#
_entry.id   708440e18cfe452b6b333f3322b97eb5
#
_cell.length_a   1.000
_cell.length_b   1.000
_cell.length_c   1.000
_cell.angle_alpha   90.00
_cell.angle_beta   90.00
_cell.angle_gamma   90.00
#
_symmetry.space_group_name_H-M   'P 1'
#
loop_
_entity.id
_entity.type
_entity.pdbx_description
1 polymer ?
#
loop_
_entity_poly.entity_id
_entity_poly.type
_entity_poly.pdbx_seq_one_letter_code
_entity_poly.pdbx_strand_id
1 'polypeptide(L)'
;GHLVAVTRDDLVGQYIGHTAPKTKEILKKAMGGVLFIDEAYYLYRPENERDYGQEAIEILLQVMENHRDDLVVILAGYKDRMDTFFQSNPGMASRIAHHIDFPDYSVDELYSISGLMLAKMGYRLAPDAETALREYIARRIALPHFANARSVRNALDRARLRQASRLVAATGGAARAEMKGIAERL
;
A
#
# COMPACT_ATOMS: atom_id res chain seq x y z
N GLY A 1 -0.73 24.05 2.57
CA GLY A 1 -1.40 23.08 1.70
C GLY A 1 -1.84 21.87 2.48
N HIS A 2 -2.82 21.16 1.98
CA HIS A 2 -3.35 19.93 2.59
C HIS A 2 -3.34 18.81 1.54
N LEU A 3 -3.46 17.57 1.98
CA LEU A 3 -3.51 16.38 1.13
C LEU A 3 -4.90 15.78 1.20
N VAL A 4 -5.51 15.57 0.05
CA VAL A 4 -6.74 14.77 -0.12
C VAL A 4 -6.36 13.48 -0.82
N ALA A 5 -6.34 12.38 -0.10
CA ALA A 5 -6.02 11.06 -0.63
C ALA A 5 -7.33 10.31 -0.91
N VAL A 6 -7.46 9.78 -2.13
CA VAL A 6 -8.68 9.15 -2.61
C VAL A 6 -8.36 7.93 -3.48
N THR A 7 -9.37 7.10 -3.67
CA THR A 7 -9.38 6.00 -4.62
C THR A 7 -10.46 6.24 -5.67
N ARG A 8 -10.60 5.31 -6.64
CA ARG A 8 -11.69 5.35 -7.62
C ARG A 8 -13.06 5.54 -6.96
N ASP A 9 -13.33 4.80 -5.87
CA ASP A 9 -14.65 4.77 -5.26
C ASP A 9 -15.04 6.11 -4.63
N ASP A 10 -14.08 6.98 -4.35
CA ASP A 10 -14.34 8.35 -3.88
C ASP A 10 -14.70 9.31 -5.02
N LEU A 11 -14.31 9.00 -6.25
CA LEU A 11 -14.51 9.85 -7.44
C LEU A 11 -15.70 9.39 -8.28
N VAL A 12 -15.87 8.09 -8.47
CA VAL A 12 -16.84 7.52 -9.40
C VAL A 12 -18.13 7.16 -8.67
N GLY A 13 -19.27 7.56 -9.24
CA GLY A 13 -20.58 7.21 -8.74
C GLY A 13 -21.02 5.81 -9.13
N GLN A 14 -21.99 5.28 -8.40
CA GLN A 14 -22.57 3.95 -8.67
C GLN A 14 -23.70 3.99 -9.71
N TYR A 15 -24.29 5.16 -9.91
CA TYR A 15 -25.42 5.36 -10.81
C TYR A 15 -25.17 6.51 -11.78
N ILE A 16 -25.93 6.55 -12.88
CA ILE A 16 -25.90 7.64 -13.86
C ILE A 16 -26.11 8.99 -13.14
N GLY A 17 -25.28 9.97 -13.48
CA GLY A 17 -25.35 11.31 -12.93
C GLY A 17 -24.72 11.51 -11.54
N HIS A 18 -24.19 10.46 -10.91
CA HIS A 18 -23.57 10.55 -9.60
C HIS A 18 -22.07 10.85 -9.64
N THR A 19 -21.38 10.54 -10.75
CA THR A 19 -19.93 10.72 -10.88
C THR A 19 -19.55 12.19 -10.89
N ALA A 20 -20.17 13.01 -11.73
CA ALA A 20 -19.79 14.41 -11.84
C ALA A 20 -19.87 15.19 -10.53
N PRO A 21 -20.98 15.16 -9.76
CA PRO A 21 -21.05 15.88 -8.48
C PRO A 21 -20.03 15.35 -7.47
N LYS A 22 -19.82 14.03 -7.42
CA LYS A 22 -18.88 13.38 -6.50
C LYS A 22 -17.43 13.78 -6.81
N THR A 23 -17.02 13.68 -8.07
CA THR A 23 -15.68 14.11 -8.52
C THR A 23 -15.45 15.59 -8.23
N LYS A 24 -16.43 16.47 -8.55
CA LYS A 24 -16.32 17.91 -8.30
C LYS A 24 -16.21 18.24 -6.81
N GLU A 25 -16.90 17.52 -5.94
CA GLU A 25 -16.80 17.70 -4.48
C GLU A 25 -15.38 17.40 -3.98
N ILE A 26 -14.79 16.27 -4.41
CA ILE A 26 -13.41 15.90 -4.06
C ILE A 26 -12.42 16.96 -4.57
N LEU A 27 -12.56 17.37 -5.82
CA LEU A 27 -11.70 18.40 -6.40
C LEU A 27 -11.80 19.72 -5.64
N LYS A 28 -13.02 20.14 -5.26
CA LYS A 28 -13.21 21.33 -4.42
C LYS A 28 -12.52 21.22 -3.07
N LYS A 29 -12.51 20.02 -2.45
CA LYS A 29 -11.79 19.78 -1.19
C LYS A 29 -10.28 19.82 -1.37
N ALA A 30 -9.77 19.48 -2.54
CA ALA A 30 -8.33 19.42 -2.83
C ALA A 30 -7.75 20.77 -3.28
N MET A 31 -8.58 21.75 -3.64
CA MET A 31 -8.12 23.07 -4.09
C MET A 31 -7.20 23.74 -3.07
N GLY A 32 -6.14 24.37 -3.54
CA GLY A 32 -5.08 24.95 -2.71
C GLY A 32 -4.16 23.92 -2.06
N GLY A 33 -4.25 22.64 -2.47
CA GLY A 33 -3.50 21.53 -1.91
C GLY A 33 -3.09 20.48 -2.93
N VAL A 34 -3.05 19.23 -2.47
CA VAL A 34 -2.66 18.07 -3.27
C VAL A 34 -3.81 17.07 -3.31
N LEU A 35 -4.20 16.66 -4.51
CA LEU A 35 -5.06 15.51 -4.74
C LEU A 35 -4.18 14.28 -5.05
N PHE A 36 -4.23 13.27 -4.20
CA PHE A 36 -3.54 12.01 -4.40
C PHE A 36 -4.55 10.92 -4.74
N ILE A 37 -4.44 10.34 -5.93
CA ILE A 37 -5.32 9.27 -6.39
C ILE A 37 -4.53 7.97 -6.39
N ASP A 38 -4.86 7.07 -5.46
CA ASP A 38 -4.23 5.76 -5.38
C ASP A 38 -4.88 4.79 -6.36
N GLU A 39 -4.06 3.90 -6.97
CA GLU A 39 -4.50 2.93 -7.96
C GLU A 39 -5.29 3.60 -9.12
N ALA A 40 -4.77 4.75 -9.61
CA ALA A 40 -5.47 5.63 -10.55
C ALA A 40 -5.91 4.94 -11.85
N TYR A 41 -5.23 3.88 -12.28
CA TYR A 41 -5.61 3.09 -13.45
C TYR A 41 -7.00 2.45 -13.33
N TYR A 42 -7.55 2.28 -12.13
CA TYR A 42 -8.92 1.82 -11.97
C TYR A 42 -9.97 2.82 -12.42
N LEU A 43 -9.61 4.08 -12.66
CA LEU A 43 -10.51 5.06 -13.27
C LEU A 43 -10.89 4.70 -14.71
N TYR A 44 -10.09 3.87 -15.38
CA TYR A 44 -10.35 3.38 -16.72
C TYR A 44 -10.58 1.88 -16.73
N ARG A 45 -11.77 1.44 -17.15
CA ARG A 45 -12.19 0.04 -17.23
C ARG A 45 -12.81 -0.22 -18.60
N PRO A 46 -12.00 -0.49 -19.63
CA PRO A 46 -12.49 -0.68 -21.01
C PRO A 46 -13.42 -1.89 -21.16
N GLU A 47 -13.32 -2.87 -20.27
CA GLU A 47 -14.14 -4.07 -20.26
C GLU A 47 -15.59 -3.82 -19.78
N ASN A 48 -15.87 -2.64 -19.24
CA ASN A 48 -17.18 -2.29 -18.72
C ASN A 48 -17.76 -1.08 -19.47
N GLU A 49 -18.60 -1.31 -20.47
CA GLU A 49 -19.26 -0.25 -21.27
C GLU A 49 -20.16 0.68 -20.45
N ARG A 50 -20.56 0.26 -19.23
CA ARG A 50 -21.35 1.08 -18.30
C ARG A 50 -20.52 1.71 -17.21
N ASP A 51 -19.21 1.81 -17.42
CA ASP A 51 -18.30 2.40 -16.45
C ASP A 51 -18.35 3.96 -16.50
N TYR A 52 -18.53 4.54 -15.35
CA TYR A 52 -18.59 6.01 -15.22
C TYR A 52 -17.23 6.65 -14.88
N GLY A 53 -16.14 5.90 -14.92
CA GLY A 53 -14.80 6.40 -14.63
C GLY A 53 -14.30 7.39 -15.69
N GLN A 54 -14.71 7.21 -16.95
CA GLN A 54 -14.37 8.14 -18.02
C GLN A 54 -14.88 9.57 -17.74
N GLU A 55 -16.10 9.71 -17.20
CA GLU A 55 -16.64 11.01 -16.77
C GLU A 55 -15.77 11.67 -15.70
N ALA A 56 -15.27 10.89 -14.73
CA ALA A 56 -14.35 11.40 -13.72
C ALA A 56 -13.01 11.84 -14.33
N ILE A 57 -12.46 11.09 -15.29
CA ILE A 57 -11.23 11.45 -16.01
C ILE A 57 -11.41 12.78 -16.76
N GLU A 58 -12.51 12.97 -17.45
CA GLU A 58 -12.79 14.21 -18.21
C GLU A 58 -12.88 15.42 -17.29
N ILE A 59 -13.54 15.29 -16.15
CA ILE A 59 -13.62 16.34 -15.13
C ILE A 59 -12.25 16.66 -14.55
N LEU A 60 -11.45 15.62 -14.23
CA LEU A 60 -10.08 15.79 -13.76
C LEU A 60 -9.23 16.56 -14.77
N LEU A 61 -9.28 16.16 -16.04
CA LEU A 61 -8.56 16.85 -17.12
C LEU A 61 -8.92 18.33 -17.24
N GLN A 62 -10.20 18.65 -17.16
CA GLN A 62 -10.67 20.02 -17.20
C GLN A 62 -10.16 20.85 -16.02
N VAL A 63 -10.21 20.29 -14.81
CA VAL A 63 -9.77 21.00 -13.59
C VAL A 63 -8.26 21.14 -13.57
N MET A 64 -7.50 20.14 -13.95
CA MET A 64 -6.02 20.19 -14.06
C MET A 64 -5.57 21.31 -15.02
N GLU A 65 -6.31 21.54 -16.11
CA GLU A 65 -6.01 22.64 -17.05
C GLU A 65 -6.34 24.00 -16.46
N ASN A 66 -7.54 24.14 -15.88
CA ASN A 66 -8.07 25.43 -15.44
C ASN A 66 -7.48 25.90 -14.10
N HIS A 67 -6.98 25.00 -13.28
CA HIS A 67 -6.50 25.27 -11.90
C HIS A 67 -5.08 24.76 -11.64
N ARG A 68 -4.25 24.77 -12.66
CA ARG A 68 -2.85 24.26 -12.59
C ARG A 68 -1.98 24.96 -11.54
N ASP A 69 -2.33 26.20 -11.18
CA ASP A 69 -1.58 26.99 -10.20
C ASP A 69 -2.06 26.74 -8.76
N ASP A 70 -3.28 26.18 -8.61
CA ASP A 70 -3.93 25.99 -7.31
C ASP A 70 -4.02 24.52 -6.86
N LEU A 71 -3.80 23.56 -7.77
CA LEU A 71 -3.96 22.14 -7.49
C LEU A 71 -2.80 21.30 -8.02
N VAL A 72 -2.19 20.52 -7.15
CA VAL A 72 -1.25 19.45 -7.53
C VAL A 72 -1.99 18.14 -7.57
N VAL A 73 -1.89 17.42 -8.68
CA VAL A 73 -2.49 16.08 -8.83
C VAL A 73 -1.38 15.03 -8.90
N ILE A 74 -1.46 14.04 -8.03
CA ILE A 74 -0.56 12.88 -8.00
C ILE A 74 -1.37 11.63 -8.29
N LEU A 75 -1.01 10.93 -9.36
CA LEU A 75 -1.57 9.64 -9.72
C LEU A 75 -0.59 8.54 -9.33
N ALA A 76 -1.01 7.63 -8.48
CA ALA A 76 -0.19 6.50 -8.04
C ALA A 76 -0.77 5.18 -8.58
N GLY A 77 0.11 4.22 -8.84
CA GLY A 77 -0.28 2.89 -9.29
C GLY A 77 0.89 2.05 -9.78
N TYR A 78 0.63 0.80 -10.11
CA TYR A 78 1.64 -0.09 -10.70
C TYR A 78 2.00 0.37 -12.11
N LYS A 79 3.30 0.41 -12.40
CA LYS A 79 3.86 0.96 -13.64
C LYS A 79 3.15 0.43 -14.89
N ASP A 80 3.10 -0.89 -15.07
CA ASP A 80 2.52 -1.51 -16.26
C ASP A 80 1.05 -1.12 -16.49
N ARG A 81 0.29 -1.00 -15.39
CA ARG A 81 -1.12 -0.59 -15.44
C ARG A 81 -1.27 0.89 -15.69
N MET A 82 -0.38 1.72 -15.12
CA MET A 82 -0.35 3.15 -15.39
C MET A 82 0.04 3.45 -16.84
N ASP A 83 0.99 2.70 -17.41
CA ASP A 83 1.36 2.81 -18.83
C ASP A 83 0.15 2.52 -19.74
N THR A 84 -0.61 1.48 -19.45
CA THR A 84 -1.87 1.16 -20.16
C THR A 84 -2.92 2.27 -19.99
N PHE A 85 -3.07 2.78 -18.77
CA PHE A 85 -3.98 3.89 -18.47
C PHE A 85 -3.65 5.14 -19.28
N PHE A 86 -2.38 5.54 -19.35
CA PHE A 86 -1.94 6.70 -20.12
C PHE A 86 -2.07 6.50 -21.63
N GLN A 87 -1.80 5.30 -22.15
CA GLN A 87 -2.03 4.97 -23.57
C GLN A 87 -3.50 5.12 -23.96
N SER A 88 -4.40 4.72 -23.09
CA SER A 88 -5.84 4.81 -23.30
C SER A 88 -6.40 6.22 -23.10
N ASN A 89 -5.66 7.10 -22.44
CA ASN A 89 -6.08 8.45 -22.07
C ASN A 89 -4.98 9.49 -22.46
N PRO A 90 -4.78 9.80 -23.75
CA PRO A 90 -3.73 10.70 -24.21
C PRO A 90 -3.81 12.10 -23.58
N GLY A 91 -5.01 12.57 -23.27
CA GLY A 91 -5.24 13.85 -22.58
C GLY A 91 -4.64 13.85 -21.18
N MET A 92 -4.67 12.72 -20.46
CA MET A 92 -4.03 12.57 -19.16
C MET A 92 -2.51 12.53 -19.29
N ALA A 93 -1.99 11.76 -20.24
CA ALA A 93 -0.56 11.65 -20.51
C ALA A 93 0.08 13.01 -20.82
N SER A 94 -0.61 13.88 -21.56
CA SER A 94 -0.10 15.21 -21.94
C SER A 94 -0.07 16.21 -20.78
N ARG A 95 -0.85 15.99 -19.71
CA ARG A 95 -0.94 16.89 -18.55
C ARG A 95 -0.10 16.43 -17.36
N ILE A 96 0.24 15.15 -17.28
CA ILE A 96 1.16 14.62 -16.27
C ILE A 96 2.59 14.73 -16.81
N ALA A 97 3.27 15.81 -16.48
CA ALA A 97 4.61 16.11 -16.98
C ALA A 97 5.73 15.32 -16.26
N HIS A 98 5.48 14.84 -15.04
CA HIS A 98 6.49 14.20 -14.21
C HIS A 98 6.10 12.75 -13.90
N HIS A 99 6.98 11.83 -14.25
CA HIS A 99 6.86 10.41 -13.90
C HIS A 99 7.99 10.06 -12.93
N ILE A 100 7.63 9.57 -11.76
CA ILE A 100 8.57 9.18 -10.71
C ILE A 100 8.45 7.67 -10.51
N ASP A 101 9.49 6.95 -10.88
CA ASP A 101 9.57 5.52 -10.64
C ASP A 101 10.06 5.23 -9.22
N PHE A 102 9.40 4.29 -8.56
CA PHE A 102 9.82 3.70 -7.29
C PHE A 102 10.27 2.26 -7.56
N PRO A 103 11.57 2.03 -7.80
CA PRO A 103 12.08 0.70 -8.06
C PRO A 103 11.92 -0.20 -6.84
N ASP A 104 11.95 -1.50 -7.07
CA ASP A 104 11.96 -2.48 -5.99
C ASP A 104 13.23 -2.31 -5.14
N TYR A 105 13.07 -2.48 -3.84
CA TYR A 105 14.20 -2.44 -2.91
C TYR A 105 15.11 -3.65 -3.07
N SER A 106 16.41 -3.44 -2.90
CA SER A 106 17.42 -4.49 -2.76
C SER A 106 17.25 -5.27 -1.45
N VAL A 107 17.95 -6.40 -1.36
CA VAL A 107 17.98 -7.22 -0.12
C VAL A 107 18.48 -6.40 1.08
N ASP A 108 19.52 -5.58 0.88
CA ASP A 108 20.12 -4.78 1.96
C ASP A 108 19.21 -3.65 2.41
N GLU A 109 18.51 -2.99 1.49
CA GLU A 109 17.51 -1.98 1.83
C GLU A 109 16.32 -2.58 2.58
N LEU A 110 15.81 -3.72 2.14
CA LEU A 110 14.72 -4.43 2.82
C LEU A 110 15.14 -4.94 4.20
N TYR A 111 16.38 -5.38 4.35
CA TYR A 111 16.94 -5.73 5.65
C TYR A 111 17.00 -4.49 6.57
N SER A 112 17.46 -3.36 6.07
CA SER A 112 17.50 -2.09 6.82
C SER A 112 16.10 -1.64 7.22
N ILE A 113 15.13 -1.70 6.30
CA ILE A 113 13.71 -1.41 6.56
C ILE A 113 13.16 -2.35 7.65
N SER A 114 13.53 -3.64 7.63
CA SER A 114 13.11 -4.59 8.66
C SER A 114 13.61 -4.22 10.05
N GLY A 115 14.84 -3.73 10.14
CA GLY A 115 15.44 -3.22 11.38
C GLY A 115 14.66 -2.03 11.95
N LEU A 116 14.29 -1.06 11.09
CA LEU A 116 13.46 0.08 11.50
C LEU A 116 12.07 -0.36 11.99
N MET A 117 11.45 -1.32 11.30
CA MET A 117 10.15 -1.87 11.71
C MET A 117 10.24 -2.58 13.07
N LEU A 118 11.27 -3.39 13.28
CA LEU A 118 11.50 -4.10 14.55
C LEU A 118 11.75 -3.12 15.69
N ALA A 119 12.61 -2.13 15.48
CA ALA A 119 12.90 -1.09 16.49
C ALA A 119 11.62 -0.35 16.91
N LYS A 120 10.78 0.05 15.93
CA LYS A 120 9.48 0.68 16.21
C LYS A 120 8.54 -0.20 17.02
N MET A 121 8.64 -1.52 16.88
CA MET A 121 7.83 -2.50 17.61
C MET A 121 8.46 -2.93 18.95
N GLY A 122 9.64 -2.43 19.32
CA GLY A 122 10.38 -2.82 20.52
C GLY A 122 11.03 -4.19 20.44
N TYR A 123 11.29 -4.71 19.22
CA TYR A 123 11.94 -6.01 19.01
C TYR A 123 13.38 -5.85 18.53
N ARG A 124 14.19 -6.87 18.79
CA ARG A 124 15.56 -7.02 18.25
C ARG A 124 15.70 -8.41 17.64
N LEU A 125 16.53 -8.50 16.59
CA LEU A 125 16.93 -9.80 16.06
C LEU A 125 18.04 -10.40 16.92
N ALA A 126 18.00 -11.71 17.11
CA ALA A 126 19.15 -12.45 17.59
C ALA A 126 20.18 -12.58 16.44
N PRO A 127 21.48 -12.71 16.71
CA PRO A 127 22.52 -12.74 15.67
C PRO A 127 22.30 -13.83 14.61
N ASP A 128 21.83 -14.99 14.97
CA ASP A 128 21.48 -16.10 14.07
C ASP A 128 20.24 -15.79 13.21
N ALA A 129 19.30 -15.00 13.73
CA ALA A 129 18.11 -14.60 13.01
C ALA A 129 18.40 -13.55 11.92
N GLU A 130 19.48 -12.80 11.99
CA GLU A 130 19.87 -11.82 10.97
C GLU A 130 20.17 -12.50 9.64
N THR A 131 21.02 -13.54 9.65
CA THR A 131 21.34 -14.31 8.46
C THR A 131 20.08 -14.96 7.86
N ALA A 132 19.26 -15.57 8.72
CA ALA A 132 18.03 -16.20 8.28
C ALA A 132 17.03 -15.20 7.65
N LEU A 133 16.96 -13.97 8.17
CA LEU A 133 16.11 -12.94 7.61
C LEU A 133 16.62 -12.46 6.24
N ARG A 134 17.93 -12.26 6.07
CA ARG A 134 18.53 -11.90 4.77
C ARG A 134 18.27 -12.97 3.72
N GLU A 135 18.48 -14.23 4.06
CA GLU A 135 18.18 -15.36 3.15
C GLU A 135 16.70 -15.44 2.81
N TYR A 136 15.83 -15.23 3.78
CA TYR A 136 14.39 -15.18 3.54
C TYR A 136 14.02 -14.08 2.55
N ILE A 137 14.55 -12.87 2.74
CA ILE A 137 14.31 -11.73 1.85
C ILE A 137 14.79 -12.04 0.43
N ALA A 138 16.03 -12.54 0.29
CA ALA A 138 16.62 -12.89 -1.00
C ALA A 138 15.76 -13.91 -1.78
N ARG A 139 15.29 -14.97 -1.10
CA ARG A 139 14.38 -15.95 -1.70
C ARG A 139 13.01 -15.36 -2.03
N ARG A 140 12.51 -14.47 -1.17
CA ARG A 140 11.15 -13.92 -1.32
C ARG A 140 11.03 -12.94 -2.48
N ILE A 141 12.09 -12.18 -2.78
CA ILE A 141 12.15 -11.27 -3.94
C ILE A 141 11.92 -12.01 -5.25
N ALA A 142 12.47 -13.22 -5.38
CA ALA A 142 12.35 -14.04 -6.59
C ALA A 142 10.97 -14.73 -6.76
N LEU A 143 10.09 -14.63 -5.77
CA LEU A 143 8.78 -15.29 -5.81
C LEU A 143 7.66 -14.37 -6.29
N PRO A 144 6.61 -14.91 -6.91
CA PRO A 144 5.43 -14.13 -7.30
C PRO A 144 4.81 -13.37 -6.12
N HIS A 145 4.15 -12.27 -6.44
CA HIS A 145 3.45 -11.41 -5.47
C HIS A 145 4.35 -10.86 -4.37
N PHE A 146 5.61 -10.63 -4.68
CA PHE A 146 6.47 -9.85 -3.82
C PHE A 146 6.01 -8.40 -3.77
N ALA A 147 5.88 -7.83 -2.58
CA ALA A 147 5.40 -6.48 -2.35
C ALA A 147 6.33 -5.71 -1.41
N ASN A 148 7.64 -5.78 -1.68
CA ASN A 148 8.67 -4.98 -0.99
C ASN A 148 8.52 -4.99 0.54
N ALA A 149 8.53 -3.82 1.16
CA ALA A 149 8.39 -3.63 2.60
C ALA A 149 7.11 -4.24 3.19
N ARG A 150 6.01 -4.36 2.42
CA ARG A 150 4.79 -5.05 2.86
C ARG A 150 5.04 -6.55 3.08
N SER A 151 5.78 -7.19 2.18
CA SER A 151 6.17 -8.60 2.33
C SER A 151 7.05 -8.82 3.56
N VAL A 152 7.98 -7.91 3.82
CA VAL A 152 8.84 -7.94 5.02
C VAL A 152 8.01 -7.77 6.29
N ARG A 153 7.12 -6.79 6.34
CA ARG A 153 6.20 -6.57 7.48
C ARG A 153 5.40 -7.84 7.80
N ASN A 154 4.79 -8.45 6.79
CA ASN A 154 4.03 -9.69 6.96
C ASN A 154 4.90 -10.85 7.50
N ALA A 155 6.17 -10.91 7.12
CA ALA A 155 7.10 -11.90 7.64
C ALA A 155 7.43 -11.66 9.12
N LEU A 156 7.71 -10.41 9.48
CA LEU A 156 7.97 -10.02 10.87
C LEU A 156 6.76 -10.26 11.78
N ASP A 157 5.56 -9.95 11.31
CA ASP A 157 4.33 -10.22 12.07
C ASP A 157 4.13 -11.72 12.31
N ARG A 158 4.38 -12.57 11.29
CA ARG A 158 4.36 -14.03 11.48
C ARG A 158 5.44 -14.52 12.44
N ALA A 159 6.64 -13.94 12.38
CA ALA A 159 7.72 -14.30 13.31
C ALA A 159 7.36 -13.97 14.76
N ARG A 160 6.75 -12.79 14.99
CA ARG A 160 6.25 -12.37 16.31
C ARG A 160 5.18 -13.32 16.85
N LEU A 161 4.21 -13.69 16.03
CA LEU A 161 3.17 -14.65 16.43
C LEU A 161 3.77 -16.01 16.80
N ARG A 162 4.74 -16.51 16.03
CA ARG A 162 5.44 -17.77 16.36
C ARG A 162 6.25 -17.65 17.66
N GLN A 163 6.88 -16.51 17.90
CA GLN A 163 7.60 -16.28 19.16
C GLN A 163 6.62 -16.29 20.35
N ALA A 164 5.50 -15.57 20.25
CA ALA A 164 4.48 -15.56 21.30
C ALA A 164 3.94 -16.96 21.58
N SER A 165 3.66 -17.76 20.52
CA SER A 165 3.20 -19.14 20.69
C SER A 165 4.24 -20.01 21.40
N ARG A 166 5.53 -19.87 21.08
CA ARG A 166 6.61 -20.61 21.78
C ARG A 166 6.70 -20.21 23.26
N LEU A 167 6.59 -18.92 23.57
CA LEU A 167 6.63 -18.44 24.96
C LEU A 167 5.45 -18.98 25.78
N VAL A 168 4.23 -18.96 25.22
CA VAL A 168 3.05 -19.53 25.87
C VAL A 168 3.20 -21.03 26.07
N ALA A 169 3.71 -21.77 25.08
CA ALA A 169 3.95 -23.20 25.23
C ALA A 169 4.99 -23.52 26.30
N ALA A 170 6.05 -22.73 26.39
CA ALA A 170 7.10 -22.89 27.40
C ALA A 170 6.58 -22.59 28.82
N THR A 171 5.82 -21.48 28.98
CA THR A 171 5.21 -21.12 30.29
C THR A 171 4.11 -22.07 30.67
N GLY A 172 3.27 -22.52 29.77
CA GLY A 172 2.21 -23.50 30.02
C GLY A 172 2.77 -24.87 30.44
N GLY A 173 3.92 -25.28 29.91
CA GLY A 173 4.65 -26.46 30.30
C GLY A 173 5.21 -26.36 31.74
N ALA A 174 5.78 -25.21 32.11
CA ALA A 174 6.30 -24.94 33.46
C ALA A 174 5.17 -24.91 34.51
N ALA A 175 4.07 -24.20 34.22
CA ALA A 175 2.90 -24.14 35.10
C ALA A 175 2.25 -25.53 35.30
N ARG A 176 2.22 -26.37 34.25
CA ARG A 176 1.69 -27.72 34.33
C ARG A 176 2.59 -28.66 35.16
N ALA A 177 3.91 -28.50 35.06
CA ALA A 177 4.89 -29.27 35.87
C ALA A 177 4.79 -28.86 37.34
N GLU A 178 4.63 -27.58 37.64
CA GLU A 178 4.47 -27.08 38.99
C GLU A 178 3.17 -27.55 39.64
N MET A 179 2.04 -27.50 38.90
CA MET A 179 0.77 -28.07 39.38
C MET A 179 0.82 -29.58 39.60
N LYS A 180 1.53 -30.33 38.76
CA LYS A 180 1.72 -31.76 38.91
C LYS A 180 2.56 -32.09 40.17
N GLY A 181 3.63 -31.31 40.39
CA GLY A 181 4.47 -31.44 41.61
C GLY A 181 3.74 -31.08 42.92
N ILE A 182 2.73 -30.20 42.85
CA ILE A 182 1.86 -29.88 44.02
C ILE A 182 0.87 -31.06 44.24
N ALA A 183 0.29 -31.61 43.19
CA ALA A 183 -0.66 -32.73 43.31
C ALA A 183 -0.01 -34.04 43.78
N GLU A 184 1.27 -34.22 43.56
CA GLU A 184 2.03 -35.37 44.05
C GLU A 184 2.52 -35.23 45.51
N ARG A 185 2.34 -34.04 46.14
CA ARG A 185 2.71 -33.76 47.53
C ARG A 185 1.50 -33.67 48.49
N LEU A 186 0.27 -33.82 48.00
CA LEU A 186 -0.97 -33.96 48.73
C LEU A 186 -1.42 -35.42 48.81
#